data_18fc65e6b831e410d7fe474e28cafc79
#
_entry.id   18fc65e6b831e410d7fe474e28cafc79
#
_cell.length_a   1.000
_cell.length_b   1.000
_cell.length_c   1.000
_cell.angle_alpha   90.00
_cell.angle_beta   90.00
_cell.angle_gamma   90.00
#
_symmetry.space_group_name_H-M   'P 1'
#
loop_
_entity.id
_entity.type
_entity.pdbx_description
1 polymer ?
#
loop_
_entity_poly.entity_id
_entity_poly.type
_entity_poly.pdbx_seq_one_letter_code
_entity_poly.pdbx_strand_id
1 'polypeptide(L)'
;SDIGYQRMDRRVATAELFNQLSANRTSQDPVLVNNTSSQDSYGIRNLNVGEVLVTDNATVSDLLSLLLVKTASTETRIAEITAVLDTLSASDITAISQLELVDKVTVEFTPPGTSQQIAASHIESIEHMFSFGTTWRVTLGLIPQTVTSYLTLDNATLGQLDNNSLGF
;
A
#
# COMPACT_ATOMS: atom_id res chain seq x y z
N SER A 1 -0.25 13.90 -18.82
CA SER A 1 0.91 14.82 -18.80
C SER A 1 1.76 14.51 -17.59
N ASP A 2 3.08 14.56 -17.73
CA ASP A 2 4.02 14.38 -16.64
C ASP A 2 4.18 15.71 -15.92
N ILE A 3 3.76 15.76 -14.68
CA ILE A 3 3.82 16.96 -13.85
C ILE A 3 5.01 16.86 -12.91
N GLY A 4 5.92 17.85 -12.96
CA GLY A 4 7.07 17.92 -12.06
C GLY A 4 6.64 18.19 -10.62
N TYR A 5 7.17 17.41 -9.67
CA TYR A 5 7.03 17.66 -8.24
C TYR A 5 8.35 18.15 -7.63
N GLN A 6 8.26 18.99 -6.59
CA GLN A 6 9.46 19.51 -5.91
C GLN A 6 9.89 18.66 -4.73
N ARG A 7 8.95 18.02 -4.06
CA ARG A 7 9.20 17.23 -2.87
C ARG A 7 8.38 15.94 -2.90
N MET A 8 9.02 14.88 -2.49
CA MET A 8 8.40 13.59 -2.28
C MET A 8 8.79 13.08 -0.89
N ASP A 9 7.82 12.74 -0.06
CA ASP A 9 8.04 12.02 1.19
C ASP A 9 7.82 10.52 0.96
N ARG A 10 8.93 9.79 1.02
CA ARG A 10 8.95 8.34 0.86
C ARG A 10 9.06 7.70 2.23
N ARG A 11 8.10 6.89 2.59
CA ARG A 11 8.12 6.09 3.81
C ARG A 11 8.29 4.62 3.48
N VAL A 12 9.24 3.98 4.15
CA VAL A 12 9.35 2.52 4.16
C VAL A 12 8.62 2.04 5.39
N ALA A 13 7.49 1.40 5.21
CA ALA A 13 6.68 0.87 6.31
C ALA A 13 7.35 -0.39 6.87
N THR A 14 8.35 -0.21 7.75
CA THR A 14 8.99 -1.32 8.49
C THR A 14 8.25 -1.66 9.78
N ALA A 15 7.42 -0.76 10.29
CA ALA A 15 6.66 -0.96 11.53
C ALA A 15 5.59 -2.06 11.39
N GLU A 16 5.10 -2.29 10.17
CA GLU A 16 4.09 -3.30 9.85
C GLU A 16 4.69 -4.56 9.23
N LEU A 17 6.02 -4.69 9.24
CA LEU A 17 6.70 -5.87 8.72
C LEU A 17 6.66 -6.99 9.77
N PHE A 18 5.90 -8.02 9.49
CA PHE A 18 5.86 -9.26 10.26
C PHE A 18 6.07 -10.45 9.33
N ASN A 19 7.04 -11.28 9.62
CA ASN A 19 7.41 -12.44 8.81
C ASN A 19 7.31 -13.78 9.55
N GLN A 20 6.77 -13.72 10.77
CA GLN A 20 6.36 -14.87 11.56
C GLN A 20 5.02 -14.52 12.21
N LEU A 21 4.00 -15.30 11.93
CA LEU A 21 2.68 -15.11 12.52
C LEU A 21 2.29 -16.33 13.34
N SER A 22 1.69 -16.09 14.48
CA SER A 22 1.16 -17.15 15.34
C SER A 22 -0.27 -16.81 15.78
N ALA A 23 -1.09 -17.85 15.93
CA ALA A 23 -2.40 -17.73 16.54
C ALA A 23 -2.63 -18.87 17.51
N ASN A 24 -3.28 -18.56 18.64
CA ASN A 24 -3.64 -19.55 19.65
C ASN A 24 -5.07 -20.04 19.40
N ARG A 25 -5.32 -21.28 19.77
CA ARG A 25 -6.67 -21.85 19.85
C ARG A 25 -6.91 -22.37 21.26
N THR A 26 -8.15 -22.28 21.70
CA THR A 26 -8.51 -22.75 23.03
C THR A 26 -8.09 -24.22 23.24
N SER A 27 -7.26 -24.45 24.24
CA SER A 27 -6.76 -25.77 24.66
C SER A 27 -5.96 -26.57 23.61
N GLN A 28 -5.31 -25.88 22.66
CA GLN A 28 -4.49 -26.51 21.62
C GLN A 28 -3.16 -25.78 21.43
N ASP A 29 -2.20 -26.44 20.80
CA ASP A 29 -0.93 -25.83 20.43
C ASP A 29 -1.14 -24.67 19.44
N PRO A 30 -0.34 -23.59 19.55
CA PRO A 30 -0.42 -22.47 18.63
C PRO A 30 -0.04 -22.89 17.21
N VAL A 31 -0.77 -22.36 16.24
CA VAL A 31 -0.43 -22.48 14.81
C VAL A 31 0.58 -21.40 14.48
N LEU A 32 1.67 -21.77 13.81
CA LEU A 32 2.76 -20.90 13.43
C LEU A 32 2.99 -20.96 11.91
N VAL A 33 3.10 -19.79 11.26
CA VAL A 33 3.50 -19.68 9.86
C VAL A 33 4.67 -18.70 9.70
N ASN A 34 5.58 -19.00 8.76
CA ASN A 34 6.83 -18.26 8.58
C ASN A 34 7.06 -17.94 7.11
N ASN A 35 7.68 -16.78 6.85
CA ASN A 35 8.28 -16.44 5.56
C ASN A 35 9.80 -16.38 5.72
N THR A 36 10.47 -17.47 5.37
CA THR A 36 11.94 -17.61 5.56
C THR A 36 12.73 -16.61 4.73
N SER A 37 12.32 -16.33 3.47
CA SER A 37 13.00 -15.34 2.63
C SER A 37 12.96 -13.93 3.22
N SER A 38 11.85 -13.56 3.85
CA SER A 38 11.73 -12.30 4.57
C SER A 38 12.55 -12.30 5.88
N GLN A 39 12.58 -13.43 6.58
CA GLN A 39 13.39 -13.58 7.80
C GLN A 39 14.89 -13.46 7.52
N ASP A 40 15.35 -14.01 6.40
CA ASP A 40 16.74 -13.89 5.96
C ASP A 40 17.13 -12.44 5.65
N SER A 41 16.18 -11.65 5.13
CA SER A 41 16.42 -10.25 4.74
C SER A 41 16.27 -9.26 5.89
N TYR A 42 15.33 -9.47 6.81
CA TYR A 42 14.91 -8.49 7.81
C TYR A 42 15.00 -8.98 9.25
N GLY A 43 15.50 -10.21 9.47
CA GLY A 43 15.42 -10.89 10.77
C GLY A 43 14.01 -11.34 11.12
N ILE A 44 13.89 -12.11 12.20
CA ILE A 44 12.58 -12.62 12.64
C ILE A 44 11.77 -11.49 13.28
N ARG A 45 10.57 -11.26 12.75
CA ARG A 45 9.59 -10.30 13.27
C ARG A 45 8.27 -11.00 13.49
N ASN A 46 7.98 -11.27 14.75
CA ASN A 46 6.82 -12.04 15.17
C ASN A 46 5.61 -11.13 15.47
N LEU A 47 4.43 -11.58 15.02
CA LEU A 47 3.14 -11.05 15.44
C LEU A 47 2.27 -12.22 15.93
N ASN A 48 1.79 -12.11 17.18
CA ASN A 48 0.77 -13.02 17.69
C ASN A 48 -0.60 -12.39 17.46
N VAL A 49 -1.42 -13.04 16.63
CA VAL A 49 -2.78 -12.57 16.28
C VAL A 49 -3.76 -12.78 17.46
N GLY A 50 -3.34 -13.55 18.47
CA GLY A 50 -4.19 -13.84 19.63
C GLY A 50 -4.98 -15.14 19.46
N GLU A 51 -6.09 -15.24 20.19
CA GLU A 51 -6.94 -16.42 20.17
C GLU A 51 -7.95 -16.34 19.05
N VAL A 52 -8.06 -17.41 18.25
CA VAL A 52 -9.00 -17.52 17.14
C VAL A 52 -10.04 -18.59 17.42
N LEU A 53 -11.29 -18.25 17.11
CA LEU A 53 -12.46 -19.15 17.30
C LEU A 53 -12.66 -20.09 16.10
N VAL A 54 -11.58 -20.69 15.62
CA VAL A 54 -11.61 -21.64 14.50
C VAL A 54 -11.24 -23.01 15.00
N THR A 55 -11.98 -24.02 14.59
CA THR A 55 -11.83 -25.40 15.10
C THR A 55 -10.75 -26.21 14.39
N ASP A 56 -10.34 -25.78 13.20
CA ASP A 56 -9.42 -26.52 12.34
C ASP A 56 -8.07 -25.80 12.16
N ASN A 57 -6.96 -26.53 12.29
CA ASN A 57 -5.60 -26.02 12.12
C ASN A 57 -5.31 -25.55 10.69
N ALA A 58 -5.86 -26.23 9.69
CA ALA A 58 -5.62 -25.88 8.30
C ALA A 58 -6.20 -24.52 8.01
N THR A 59 -7.44 -24.27 8.43
CA THR A 59 -8.10 -22.96 8.26
C THR A 59 -7.34 -21.84 8.95
N VAL A 60 -6.82 -22.07 10.17
CA VAL A 60 -5.98 -21.06 10.87
C VAL A 60 -4.69 -20.80 10.12
N SER A 61 -4.02 -21.86 9.64
CA SER A 61 -2.80 -21.73 8.84
C SER A 61 -3.02 -20.96 7.55
N ASP A 62 -4.14 -21.18 6.88
CA ASP A 62 -4.49 -20.48 5.64
C ASP A 62 -4.75 -18.99 5.90
N LEU A 63 -5.49 -18.65 6.96
CA LEU A 63 -5.72 -17.26 7.38
C LEU A 63 -4.40 -16.55 7.74
N LEU A 64 -3.53 -17.19 8.51
CA LEU A 64 -2.22 -16.65 8.86
C LEU A 64 -1.33 -16.50 7.62
N SER A 65 -1.38 -17.43 6.68
CA SER A 65 -0.62 -17.38 5.43
C SER A 65 -1.08 -16.22 4.55
N LEU A 66 -2.39 -15.96 4.47
CA LEU A 66 -2.94 -14.81 3.74
C LEU A 66 -2.48 -13.49 4.36
N LEU A 67 -2.49 -13.38 5.68
CA LEU A 67 -1.97 -12.20 6.39
C LEU A 67 -0.46 -12.04 6.19
N LEU A 68 0.28 -13.15 6.23
CA LEU A 68 1.73 -13.18 6.06
C LEU A 68 2.15 -12.63 4.67
N VAL A 69 1.42 -12.95 3.61
CA VAL A 69 1.68 -12.41 2.26
C VAL A 69 1.65 -10.88 2.25
N LYS A 70 0.75 -10.27 3.05
CA LYS A 70 0.62 -8.81 3.14
C LYS A 70 1.67 -8.15 4.04
N THR A 71 2.15 -8.86 5.05
CA THR A 71 3.02 -8.28 6.09
C THR A 71 4.50 -8.67 5.98
N ALA A 72 4.83 -9.70 5.19
CA ALA A 72 6.20 -10.23 5.11
C ALA A 72 7.16 -9.40 4.24
N SER A 73 6.67 -8.39 3.53
CA SER A 73 7.48 -7.53 2.68
C SER A 73 7.35 -6.07 3.09
N THR A 74 8.46 -5.33 2.95
CA THR A 74 8.40 -3.87 3.08
C THR A 74 7.82 -3.28 1.81
N GLU A 75 6.74 -2.52 1.94
CA GLU A 75 6.27 -1.68 0.85
C GLU A 75 6.91 -0.30 0.96
N THR A 76 7.50 0.15 -0.14
CA THR A 76 7.87 1.55 -0.27
C THR A 76 6.61 2.33 -0.60
N ARG A 77 6.16 3.14 0.35
CA ARG A 77 5.00 4.01 0.19
C ARG A 77 5.47 5.42 -0.10
N ILE A 78 4.89 6.03 -1.11
CA ILE A 78 4.97 7.48 -1.26
C ILE A 78 3.81 8.03 -0.47
N ALA A 79 4.13 8.68 0.66
CA ALA A 79 3.10 9.21 1.54
C ALA A 79 2.57 10.56 1.06
N GLU A 80 3.44 11.35 0.44
CA GLU A 80 3.12 12.72 0.09
C GLU A 80 3.97 13.20 -1.08
N ILE A 81 3.37 13.97 -1.97
CA ILE A 81 4.06 14.72 -3.02
C ILE A 81 3.64 16.19 -2.97
N THR A 82 4.58 17.09 -3.17
CA THR A 82 4.33 18.54 -3.21
C THR A 82 4.75 19.11 -4.54
N ALA A 83 3.84 19.81 -5.20
CA ALA A 83 4.10 20.58 -6.41
C ALA A 83 3.98 22.08 -6.12
N VAL A 84 4.84 22.88 -6.75
CA VAL A 84 4.76 24.35 -6.73
C VAL A 84 4.21 24.79 -8.07
N LEU A 85 2.98 25.31 -8.04
CA LEU A 85 2.22 25.58 -9.26
C LEU A 85 2.79 26.77 -10.05
N ASP A 86 3.38 27.75 -9.39
CA ASP A 86 3.98 28.92 -10.06
C ASP A 86 5.12 28.55 -11.04
N THR A 87 5.67 27.36 -10.93
CA THR A 87 6.75 26.85 -11.80
C THR A 87 6.25 25.95 -12.92
N LEU A 88 4.95 25.66 -12.94
CA LEU A 88 4.34 24.72 -13.88
C LEU A 88 3.70 25.44 -15.07
N SER A 89 3.44 24.68 -16.13
CA SER A 89 2.68 25.18 -17.27
C SER A 89 1.20 25.39 -16.92
N ALA A 90 0.50 26.22 -17.66
CA ALA A 90 -0.94 26.44 -17.46
C ALA A 90 -1.77 25.15 -17.61
N SER A 91 -1.35 24.23 -18.49
CA SER A 91 -1.97 22.92 -18.65
C SER A 91 -1.80 22.03 -17.42
N ASP A 92 -0.62 22.05 -16.79
CA ASP A 92 -0.34 21.25 -15.60
C ASP A 92 -1.07 21.80 -14.37
N ILE A 93 -1.12 23.14 -14.24
CA ILE A 93 -1.93 23.81 -13.22
C ILE A 93 -3.40 23.39 -13.33
N THR A 94 -3.94 23.40 -14.57
CA THR A 94 -5.32 22.96 -14.81
C THR A 94 -5.51 21.50 -14.44
N ALA A 95 -4.58 20.62 -14.81
CA ALA A 95 -4.65 19.19 -14.49
C ALA A 95 -4.63 18.94 -12.97
N ILE A 96 -3.74 19.63 -12.23
CA ILE A 96 -3.70 19.51 -10.76
C ILE A 96 -4.98 20.07 -10.12
N SER A 97 -5.52 21.18 -10.65
CA SER A 97 -6.73 21.79 -10.10
C SER A 97 -8.00 20.95 -10.31
N GLN A 98 -7.96 19.99 -11.21
CA GLN A 98 -9.07 19.07 -11.49
C GLN A 98 -8.97 17.76 -10.71
N LEU A 99 -7.89 17.55 -9.95
CA LEU A 99 -7.74 16.34 -9.14
C LEU A 99 -8.74 16.34 -7.99
N GLU A 100 -9.35 15.19 -7.79
CA GLU A 100 -10.30 14.94 -6.70
C GLU A 100 -9.77 13.85 -5.76
N LEU A 101 -10.40 13.73 -4.58
CA LEU A 101 -10.11 12.64 -3.65
C LEU A 101 -10.45 11.31 -4.33
N VAL A 102 -9.63 10.30 -4.03
CA VAL A 102 -9.72 8.94 -4.61
C VAL A 102 -9.25 8.83 -6.05
N ASP A 103 -8.90 9.95 -6.72
CA ASP A 103 -8.31 9.89 -8.05
C ASP A 103 -7.02 9.08 -8.04
N LYS A 104 -6.82 8.35 -9.13
CA LYS A 104 -5.62 7.54 -9.33
C LYS A 104 -4.50 8.38 -9.90
N VAL A 105 -3.37 8.40 -9.21
CA VAL A 105 -2.14 9.03 -9.65
C VAL A 105 -1.01 8.02 -9.74
N THR A 106 -0.12 8.23 -10.69
CA THR A 106 1.09 7.43 -10.85
C THR A 106 2.29 8.34 -10.59
N VAL A 107 3.10 7.97 -9.61
CA VAL A 107 4.32 8.69 -9.27
C VAL A 107 5.52 7.94 -9.83
N GLU A 108 6.28 8.61 -10.67
CA GLU A 108 7.51 8.07 -11.25
C GLU A 108 8.71 8.76 -10.62
N PHE A 109 9.68 8.00 -10.17
CA PHE A 109 10.89 8.53 -9.57
C PHE A 109 12.08 7.58 -9.78
N THR A 110 13.27 8.14 -9.84
CA THR A 110 14.51 7.37 -9.98
C THR A 110 15.41 7.63 -8.77
N PRO A 111 15.46 6.70 -7.79
CA PRO A 111 16.39 6.82 -6.68
C PRO A 111 17.83 6.77 -7.16
N PRO A 112 18.77 7.48 -6.50
CA PRO A 112 20.17 7.42 -6.86
C PRO A 112 20.70 5.97 -6.87
N GLY A 113 21.34 5.58 -7.99
CA GLY A 113 21.96 4.25 -8.14
C GLY A 113 21.00 3.10 -8.44
N THR A 114 19.71 3.37 -8.73
CA THR A 114 18.72 2.36 -9.07
C THR A 114 17.98 2.70 -10.35
N SER A 115 17.18 1.74 -10.85
CA SER A 115 16.25 1.97 -11.97
C SER A 115 15.05 2.81 -11.53
N GLN A 116 14.37 3.42 -12.53
CA GLN A 116 13.09 4.10 -12.34
C GLN A 116 12.10 3.20 -11.62
N GLN A 117 11.41 3.77 -10.65
CA GLN A 117 10.33 3.13 -9.91
C GLN A 117 9.02 3.86 -10.22
N ILE A 118 7.95 3.08 -10.31
CA ILE A 118 6.60 3.57 -10.61
C ILE A 118 5.69 3.12 -9.47
N ALA A 119 5.07 4.07 -8.79
CA ALA A 119 4.13 3.81 -7.72
C ALA A 119 2.73 4.31 -8.11
N ALA A 120 1.78 3.38 -8.23
CA ALA A 120 0.38 3.71 -8.41
C ALA A 120 -0.26 3.96 -7.03
N SER A 121 -0.97 5.07 -6.89
CA SER A 121 -1.56 5.51 -5.63
C SER A 121 -2.91 6.18 -5.88
N HIS A 122 -3.73 6.27 -4.84
CA HIS A 122 -4.93 7.10 -4.81
C HIS A 122 -4.70 8.32 -3.93
N ILE A 123 -5.36 9.41 -4.27
CA ILE A 123 -5.31 10.66 -3.50
C ILE A 123 -6.18 10.50 -2.26
N GLU A 124 -5.58 10.63 -1.08
CA GLU A 124 -6.26 10.61 0.23
C GLU A 124 -6.54 12.02 0.73
N SER A 125 -5.66 12.97 0.44
CA SER A 125 -5.84 14.38 0.82
C SER A 125 -5.25 15.32 -0.22
N ILE A 126 -5.87 16.50 -0.34
CA ILE A 126 -5.40 17.60 -1.17
C ILE A 126 -5.32 18.83 -0.30
N GLU A 127 -4.13 19.40 -0.15
CA GLU A 127 -3.89 20.63 0.59
C GLU A 127 -3.38 21.72 -0.36
N HIS A 128 -4.05 22.86 -0.37
CA HIS A 128 -3.61 24.05 -1.09
C HIS A 128 -3.05 25.07 -0.11
N MET A 129 -1.82 25.47 -0.29
CA MET A 129 -1.16 26.51 0.50
C MET A 129 -0.82 27.71 -0.38
N PHE A 130 -1.37 28.85 -0.02
CA PHE A 130 -1.09 30.14 -0.68
C PHE A 130 -0.27 31.01 0.26
N SER A 131 0.92 31.37 -0.16
CA SER A 131 1.76 32.35 0.55
C SER A 131 1.64 33.70 -0.14
N PHE A 132 1.30 34.74 0.65
CA PHE A 132 1.07 36.08 0.12
C PHE A 132 2.31 36.59 -0.65
N GLY A 133 2.11 36.79 -1.94
CA GLY A 133 3.10 37.43 -2.83
C GLY A 133 4.02 36.49 -3.61
N THR A 134 4.04 35.15 -3.38
CA THR A 134 5.10 34.37 -4.03
C THR A 134 4.83 32.91 -4.35
N THR A 135 3.94 32.17 -3.67
CA THR A 135 3.96 30.71 -3.93
C THR A 135 2.61 30.04 -3.70
N TRP A 136 2.12 29.38 -4.72
CA TRP A 136 1.03 28.45 -4.62
C TRP A 136 1.58 27.00 -4.62
N ARG A 137 1.37 26.28 -3.53
CA ARG A 137 1.76 24.88 -3.36
C ARG A 137 0.55 23.99 -3.25
N VAL A 138 0.64 22.84 -3.85
CA VAL A 138 -0.33 21.76 -3.67
C VAL A 138 0.40 20.55 -3.13
N THR A 139 -0.10 20.04 -2.03
CA THR A 139 0.39 18.81 -1.40
C THR A 139 -0.69 17.74 -1.52
N LEU A 140 -0.35 16.62 -2.13
CA LEU A 140 -1.20 15.45 -2.27
C LEU A 140 -0.75 14.39 -1.27
N GLY A 141 -1.61 14.01 -0.35
CA GLY A 141 -1.43 12.81 0.48
C GLY A 141 -1.86 11.59 -0.32
N LEU A 142 -1.04 10.54 -0.30
CA LEU A 142 -1.19 9.37 -1.16
C LEU A 142 -1.30 8.09 -0.36
N ILE A 143 -2.20 7.22 -0.80
CA ILE A 143 -2.32 5.84 -0.33
C ILE A 143 -1.97 4.88 -1.47
N PRO A 144 -1.13 3.86 -1.24
CA PRO A 144 -0.80 2.89 -2.28
C PRO A 144 -2.04 2.22 -2.85
N GLN A 145 -2.10 2.07 -4.16
CA GLN A 145 -3.09 1.22 -4.78
C GLN A 145 -2.72 -0.24 -4.49
N THR A 146 -3.35 -0.84 -3.49
CA THR A 146 -3.30 -2.29 -3.33
C THR A 146 -4.15 -2.91 -4.42
N VAL A 147 -3.51 -3.62 -5.33
CA VAL A 147 -4.24 -4.42 -6.33
C VAL A 147 -4.79 -5.65 -5.60
N THR A 148 -5.97 -5.50 -5.05
CA THR A 148 -6.76 -6.66 -4.58
C THR A 148 -7.59 -7.15 -5.76
N SER A 149 -7.50 -8.44 -6.07
CA SER A 149 -8.41 -9.07 -7.02
C SER A 149 -9.79 -9.13 -6.36
N TYR A 150 -10.67 -8.23 -6.76
CA TYR A 150 -12.06 -8.27 -6.30
C TYR A 150 -12.84 -9.34 -7.04
N LEU A 151 -13.83 -9.91 -6.37
CA LEU A 151 -14.83 -10.75 -7.01
C LEU A 151 -15.60 -9.91 -8.04
N THR A 152 -15.42 -10.22 -9.31
CA THR A 152 -16.20 -9.62 -10.38
C THR A 152 -17.30 -10.60 -10.76
N LEU A 153 -18.56 -10.27 -10.47
CA LEU A 153 -19.71 -11.07 -10.87
C LEU A 153 -19.72 -11.22 -12.41
N ASP A 154 -20.10 -12.39 -12.88
CA ASP A 154 -20.13 -12.76 -14.32
C ASP A 154 -18.75 -12.85 -15.01
N ASN A 155 -17.66 -12.86 -14.27
CA ASN A 155 -16.34 -13.12 -14.84
C ASN A 155 -16.01 -14.60 -14.78
N ALA A 156 -15.70 -15.22 -15.93
CA ALA A 156 -15.41 -16.65 -16.02
C ALA A 156 -14.22 -17.13 -15.16
N THR A 157 -13.34 -16.20 -14.79
CA THR A 157 -12.13 -16.49 -13.99
C THR A 157 -12.21 -15.94 -12.58
N LEU A 158 -12.83 -14.77 -12.39
CA LEU A 158 -12.90 -14.04 -11.12
C LEU A 158 -14.30 -14.04 -10.49
N GLY A 159 -15.28 -14.63 -11.13
CA GLY A 159 -16.67 -14.68 -10.67
C GLY A 159 -17.10 -16.01 -10.06
N GLN A 160 -16.19 -16.96 -9.85
CA GLN A 160 -16.51 -18.27 -9.29
C GLN A 160 -16.33 -18.24 -7.77
N LEU A 161 -17.39 -18.56 -7.03
CA LEU A 161 -17.43 -18.55 -5.57
C LEU A 161 -16.36 -19.45 -4.90
N ASP A 162 -15.94 -20.51 -5.57
CA ASP A 162 -14.98 -21.48 -5.04
C ASP A 162 -13.51 -21.13 -5.37
N ASN A 163 -13.27 -20.13 -6.24
CA ASN A 163 -11.93 -19.80 -6.73
C ASN A 163 -11.43 -18.40 -6.33
N ASN A 164 -12.27 -17.58 -5.71
CA ASN A 164 -11.90 -16.20 -5.41
C ASN A 164 -12.27 -15.80 -3.98
N SER A 165 -11.35 -15.10 -3.32
CA SER A 165 -11.64 -14.45 -2.06
C SER A 165 -12.55 -13.25 -2.27
N LEU A 166 -13.60 -13.13 -1.44
CA LEU A 166 -14.34 -11.89 -1.31
C LEU A 166 -13.38 -10.84 -0.79
N GLY A 167 -13.18 -9.77 -1.56
CA GLY A 167 -12.40 -8.62 -1.10
C GLY A 167 -13.21 -7.85 -0.04
N PHE A 168 -12.70 -7.83 1.18
CA PHE A 168 -13.16 -6.95 2.24
C PHE A 168 -12.08 -5.92 2.53
#